data_33d248fe4f825666f255980ea655dce8
#
_entry.id   33d248fe4f825666f255980ea655dce8
#
_cell.length_a   1.000
_cell.length_b   1.000
_cell.length_c   1.000
_cell.angle_alpha   90.00
_cell.angle_beta   90.00
_cell.angle_gamma   90.00
#
_symmetry.space_group_name_H-M   'P 1'
#
loop_
_entity.id
_entity.type
_entity.pdbx_description
1 polymer ?
#
loop_
_entity_poly.entity_id
_entity_poly.type
_entity_poly.pdbx_seq_one_letter_code
_entity_poly.pdbx_strand_id
1 'polypeptide(L)'
;MKRLASFVTALVLVLAGITPLFADGQPGSTTLKGWIADSYCGAKNANAAGAKCTRDCVKNGAKLVLVAGDKTYEISDQKLALEHVGHEVAVTGTVDNETIKVTKIEAAGKKKA
;
A
#
# COMPACT_ATOMS: atom_id res chain seq x y z
N MET A 1 -31.02 49.43 46.44
CA MET A 1 -29.84 49.24 45.58
C MET A 1 -29.64 47.78 45.28
N LYS A 2 -30.03 47.39 44.13
CA LYS A 2 -29.92 45.99 43.71
C LYS A 2 -28.69 45.83 42.86
N ARG A 3 -27.75 45.13 43.40
CA ARG A 3 -26.56 44.74 42.60
C ARG A 3 -26.84 43.43 41.93
N LEU A 4 -27.04 43.49 40.66
CA LEU A 4 -27.10 42.31 39.84
C LEU A 4 -25.68 41.85 39.61
N ALA A 5 -25.29 40.82 40.31
CA ALA A 5 -24.07 40.12 40.01
C ALA A 5 -24.32 39.24 38.79
N SER A 6 -23.81 39.68 37.68
CA SER A 6 -23.81 38.88 36.45
C SER A 6 -22.72 37.84 36.57
N PHE A 7 -23.13 36.64 36.90
CA PHE A 7 -22.22 35.49 36.78
C PHE A 7 -22.13 35.11 35.33
N VAL A 8 -21.08 35.60 34.71
CA VAL A 8 -20.68 35.08 33.40
C VAL A 8 -20.02 33.74 33.66
N THR A 9 -20.79 32.72 33.52
CA THR A 9 -20.25 31.34 33.48
C THR A 9 -19.53 31.19 32.17
N ALA A 10 -18.23 31.32 32.19
CA ALA A 10 -17.41 30.97 31.04
C ALA A 10 -17.49 29.44 30.90
N LEU A 11 -18.28 29.00 29.96
CA LEU A 11 -18.29 27.60 29.51
C LEU A 11 -17.02 27.36 28.70
N VAL A 12 -16.02 26.86 29.37
CA VAL A 12 -14.81 26.40 28.68
C VAL A 12 -15.19 25.08 28.02
N LEU A 13 -15.51 25.14 26.74
CA LEU A 13 -15.59 23.98 25.88
C LEU A 13 -14.16 23.49 25.64
N VAL A 14 -13.75 22.54 26.45
CA VAL A 14 -12.57 21.75 26.15
C VAL A 14 -12.96 20.85 24.99
N LEU A 15 -12.68 21.32 23.79
CA LEU A 15 -12.65 20.47 22.63
C LEU A 15 -11.45 19.54 22.81
N ALA A 16 -11.72 18.39 23.40
CA ALA A 16 -10.78 17.29 23.34
C ALA A 16 -10.57 16.97 21.86
N GLY A 17 -9.47 17.46 21.32
CA GLY A 17 -9.08 17.12 19.98
C GLY A 17 -8.86 15.63 19.90
N ILE A 18 -9.80 14.94 19.28
CA ILE A 18 -9.61 13.56 18.89
C ILE A 18 -8.58 13.61 17.77
N THR A 19 -7.33 13.42 18.12
CA THR A 19 -6.30 13.20 17.10
C THR A 19 -6.49 11.79 16.60
N PRO A 20 -6.84 11.61 15.33
CA PRO A 20 -6.86 10.28 14.77
C PRO A 20 -5.42 9.76 14.73
N LEU A 21 -5.19 8.70 15.48
CA LEU A 21 -3.96 7.94 15.41
C LEU A 21 -3.96 7.14 14.12
N PHE A 22 -3.54 7.77 13.04
CA PHE A 22 -3.20 7.06 11.82
C PHE A 22 -1.70 6.80 11.82
N ALA A 23 -1.33 5.57 12.14
CA ALA A 23 0.07 5.20 12.23
C ALA A 23 0.80 5.24 10.88
N ASP A 24 0.10 5.14 9.73
CA ASP A 24 0.71 5.10 8.40
C ASP A 24 -0.23 5.67 7.33
N GLY A 25 -0.83 6.82 7.59
CA GLY A 25 -1.93 7.20 6.77
C GLY A 25 -1.68 8.33 5.80
N GLN A 26 -1.20 8.04 4.63
CA GLN A 26 -1.61 8.88 3.52
C GLN A 26 -3.05 8.53 3.13
N PRO A 27 -3.92 9.53 2.96
CA PRO A 27 -5.27 9.29 2.46
C PRO A 27 -5.21 8.53 1.15
N GLY A 28 -5.95 7.44 1.05
CA GLY A 28 -5.98 6.59 -0.14
C GLY A 28 -4.94 5.48 -0.17
N SER A 29 -4.11 5.35 0.86
CA SER A 29 -3.18 4.22 0.96
C SER A 29 -3.93 2.92 1.24
N THR A 30 -3.54 1.87 0.56
CA THR A 30 -4.08 0.53 0.74
C THR A 30 -2.97 -0.51 0.72
N THR A 31 -3.25 -1.67 1.29
CA THR A 31 -2.35 -2.81 1.24
C THR A 31 -2.98 -3.92 0.43
N LEU A 32 -2.29 -4.34 -0.61
CA LEU A 32 -2.72 -5.41 -1.50
C LEU A 32 -1.77 -6.59 -1.40
N LYS A 33 -2.31 -7.77 -1.26
CA LYS A 33 -1.55 -9.01 -1.31
C LYS A 33 -1.59 -9.60 -2.71
N GLY A 34 -0.44 -10.04 -3.17
CA GLY A 34 -0.35 -10.65 -4.47
C GLY A 34 1.07 -11.08 -4.81
N TRP A 35 1.30 -11.29 -6.06
CA TRP A 35 2.58 -11.75 -6.60
C TRP A 35 3.19 -10.69 -7.51
N ILE A 36 4.49 -10.57 -7.45
CA ILE A 36 5.22 -9.76 -8.42
C ILE A 36 5.43 -10.59 -9.66
N ALA A 37 4.93 -10.10 -10.77
CA ALA A 37 5.05 -10.72 -12.08
C ALA A 37 5.48 -9.69 -13.12
N ASP A 38 5.55 -10.10 -14.36
CA ASP A 38 5.88 -9.20 -15.48
C ASP A 38 4.65 -8.83 -16.29
N SER A 39 4.73 -7.73 -16.99
CA SER A 39 3.62 -7.22 -17.79
C SER A 39 3.31 -8.04 -19.05
N TYR A 40 4.24 -8.88 -19.49
CA TYR A 40 4.04 -9.72 -20.69
C TYR A 40 3.19 -10.96 -20.40
N CYS A 41 3.47 -11.65 -19.29
CA CYS A 41 2.76 -12.87 -18.91
C CYS A 41 1.74 -12.66 -17.79
N GLY A 42 1.92 -11.62 -16.99
CA GLY A 42 0.97 -11.27 -15.93
C GLY A 42 0.68 -12.44 -14.98
N ALA A 43 -0.59 -12.78 -14.86
CA ALA A 43 -1.06 -13.79 -13.92
C ALA A 43 -0.43 -15.18 -14.11
N LYS A 44 0.06 -15.51 -15.29
CA LYS A 44 0.78 -16.78 -15.55
C LYS A 44 2.03 -16.92 -14.72
N ASN A 45 2.70 -15.81 -14.46
CA ASN A 45 3.93 -15.75 -13.67
C ASN A 45 3.71 -15.32 -12.22
N ALA A 46 2.46 -15.20 -11.80
CA ALA A 46 2.10 -14.82 -10.44
C ALA A 46 2.20 -16.00 -9.46
N ASN A 47 3.39 -16.60 -9.42
CA ASN A 47 3.71 -17.75 -8.56
C ASN A 47 5.23 -17.88 -8.43
N ALA A 48 5.68 -18.75 -7.53
CA ALA A 48 7.11 -18.97 -7.31
C ALA A 48 7.84 -19.53 -8.55
N ALA A 49 7.18 -20.40 -9.30
CA ALA A 49 7.77 -21.00 -10.51
C ALA A 49 7.96 -19.98 -11.63
N GLY A 50 7.17 -18.90 -11.64
CA GLY A 50 7.24 -17.86 -12.65
C GLY A 50 8.38 -16.86 -12.47
N ALA A 51 9.13 -16.92 -11.38
CA ALA A 51 10.16 -15.93 -11.05
C ALA A 51 11.23 -15.76 -12.12
N LYS A 52 11.74 -16.86 -12.61
CA LYS A 52 12.78 -16.83 -13.67
C LYS A 52 12.25 -16.20 -14.95
N CYS A 53 11.07 -16.60 -15.37
CA CYS A 53 10.42 -16.07 -16.56
C CYS A 53 10.15 -14.56 -16.41
N THR A 54 9.68 -14.14 -15.25
CA THR A 54 9.48 -12.71 -14.95
C THR A 54 10.77 -11.92 -15.09
N ARG A 55 11.87 -12.40 -14.54
CA ARG A 55 13.17 -11.72 -14.65
C ARG A 55 13.65 -11.65 -16.09
N ASP A 56 13.47 -12.72 -16.84
CA ASP A 56 13.86 -12.74 -18.25
C ASP A 56 13.00 -11.77 -19.07
N CYS A 57 11.71 -11.72 -18.83
CA CYS A 57 10.82 -10.77 -19.49
C CYS A 57 11.19 -9.32 -19.17
N VAL A 58 11.53 -9.02 -17.93
CA VAL A 58 11.98 -7.68 -17.53
C VAL A 58 13.25 -7.27 -18.26
N LYS A 59 14.20 -8.19 -18.44
CA LYS A 59 15.41 -7.93 -19.24
C LYS A 59 15.08 -7.62 -20.70
N ASN A 60 13.97 -8.11 -21.19
CA ASN A 60 13.48 -7.88 -22.54
C ASN A 60 12.50 -6.71 -22.65
N GLY A 61 12.39 -5.89 -21.63
CA GLY A 61 11.62 -4.66 -21.65
C GLY A 61 10.25 -4.72 -20.97
N ALA A 62 9.86 -5.84 -20.37
CA ALA A 62 8.64 -5.91 -19.56
C ALA A 62 8.79 -5.12 -18.27
N LYS A 63 7.68 -4.66 -17.75
CA LYS A 63 7.61 -4.01 -16.45
C LYS A 63 7.13 -4.98 -15.39
N LEU A 64 7.57 -4.77 -14.16
CA LEU A 64 7.05 -5.51 -13.01
C LEU A 64 5.68 -5.00 -12.65
N VAL A 65 4.79 -5.93 -12.37
CA VAL A 65 3.41 -5.69 -11.98
C VAL A 65 3.05 -6.46 -10.72
N LEU A 66 2.08 -5.98 -9.98
CA LEU A 66 1.48 -6.71 -8.89
C LEU A 66 0.21 -7.39 -9.38
N VAL A 67 0.17 -8.70 -9.27
CA VAL A 67 -1.04 -9.48 -9.54
C VAL A 67 -1.72 -9.77 -8.20
N ALA A 68 -2.80 -9.05 -7.94
CA ALA A 68 -3.58 -9.18 -6.71
C ALA A 68 -4.96 -9.74 -7.04
N GLY A 69 -5.14 -11.05 -6.83
CA GLY A 69 -6.35 -11.74 -7.24
C GLY A 69 -6.53 -11.72 -8.75
N ASP A 70 -7.61 -11.15 -9.22
CA ASP A 70 -7.94 -11.00 -10.64
C ASP A 70 -7.52 -9.64 -11.24
N LYS A 71 -6.87 -8.81 -10.44
CA LYS A 71 -6.41 -7.48 -10.86
C LYS A 71 -4.91 -7.42 -10.97
N THR A 72 -4.44 -6.64 -11.92
CA THR A 72 -3.01 -6.40 -12.16
C THR A 72 -2.74 -4.91 -12.09
N TYR A 73 -1.73 -4.55 -11.32
CA TYR A 73 -1.30 -3.16 -11.13
C TYR A 73 0.13 -2.97 -11.57
N GLU A 74 0.40 -1.92 -12.33
CA GLU A 74 1.76 -1.49 -12.60
C GLU A 74 2.39 -0.92 -11.32
N ILE A 75 3.61 -1.34 -11.02
CA ILE A 75 4.31 -0.93 -9.80
C ILE A 75 5.22 0.27 -10.12
N SER A 76 5.07 1.35 -9.36
CA SER A 76 5.87 2.56 -9.57
C SER A 76 7.35 2.36 -9.25
N ASP A 77 7.67 1.59 -8.23
CA ASP A 77 9.04 1.29 -7.83
C ASP A 77 9.50 -0.06 -8.36
N GLN A 78 10.01 -0.04 -9.57
CA GLN A 78 10.47 -1.25 -10.27
C GLN A 78 11.67 -1.92 -9.61
N LYS A 79 12.57 -1.15 -9.03
CA LYS A 79 13.76 -1.69 -8.34
C LYS A 79 13.38 -2.45 -7.09
N LEU A 80 12.51 -1.88 -6.29
CA LEU A 80 12.03 -2.51 -5.07
C LEU A 80 11.24 -3.78 -5.40
N ALA A 81 10.40 -3.73 -6.41
CA ALA A 81 9.64 -4.90 -6.86
C ALA A 81 10.52 -6.05 -7.35
N LEU A 82 11.63 -5.74 -8.00
CA LEU A 82 12.54 -6.76 -8.53
C LEU A 82 13.11 -7.67 -7.42
N GLU A 83 13.32 -7.14 -6.24
CA GLU A 83 13.81 -7.89 -5.09
C GLU A 83 12.81 -8.95 -4.60
N HIS A 84 11.56 -8.80 -4.94
CA HIS A 84 10.46 -9.64 -4.46
C HIS A 84 9.87 -10.56 -5.53
N VAL A 85 10.49 -10.65 -6.69
CA VAL A 85 10.03 -11.55 -7.75
C VAL A 85 10.06 -13.00 -7.29
N GLY A 86 8.96 -13.71 -7.52
CA GLY A 86 8.81 -15.10 -7.13
C GLY A 86 8.31 -15.31 -5.69
N HIS A 87 7.93 -14.23 -5.04
CA HIS A 87 7.37 -14.27 -3.69
C HIS A 87 5.99 -13.63 -3.66
N GLU A 88 5.13 -14.17 -2.80
CA GLU A 88 3.90 -13.48 -2.44
C GLU A 88 4.26 -12.29 -1.55
N VAL A 89 3.68 -11.15 -1.85
CA VAL A 89 4.00 -9.90 -1.17
C VAL A 89 2.75 -9.17 -0.71
N ALA A 90 2.92 -8.33 0.29
CA ALA A 90 1.97 -7.30 0.68
C ALA A 90 2.54 -5.95 0.24
N VAL A 91 1.89 -5.31 -0.69
CA VAL A 91 2.30 -4.00 -1.22
C VAL A 91 1.40 -2.93 -0.63
N THR A 92 2.00 -1.98 0.03
CA THR A 92 1.31 -0.80 0.56
C THR A 92 1.60 0.39 -0.33
N GLY A 93 0.56 1.10 -0.70
CA GLY A 93 0.69 2.28 -1.54
C GLY A 93 -0.64 2.87 -1.93
N THR A 94 -0.60 3.84 -2.81
CA THR A 94 -1.78 4.50 -3.35
C THR A 94 -2.08 3.98 -4.74
N VAL A 95 -3.29 3.48 -4.93
CA VAL A 95 -3.76 3.00 -6.23
C VAL A 95 -4.38 4.16 -6.99
N ASP A 96 -3.90 4.37 -8.20
CA ASP A 96 -4.44 5.32 -9.16
C ASP A 96 -4.63 4.60 -10.50
N ASN A 97 -5.88 4.35 -10.87
CA ASN A 97 -6.24 3.50 -11.99
C ASN A 97 -5.62 2.10 -11.85
N GLU A 98 -4.78 1.69 -12.78
CA GLU A 98 -4.09 0.40 -12.75
C GLU A 98 -2.63 0.50 -12.29
N THR A 99 -2.28 1.61 -11.65
CA THR A 99 -0.93 1.85 -11.13
C THR A 99 -0.97 1.95 -9.61
N ILE A 100 -0.04 1.32 -8.95
CA ILE A 100 0.17 1.47 -7.52
C ILE A 100 1.46 2.25 -7.25
N LYS A 101 1.33 3.37 -6.58
CA LYS A 101 2.47 4.11 -6.04
C LYS A 101 2.89 3.46 -4.75
N VAL A 102 3.97 2.73 -4.80
CA VAL A 102 4.43 1.90 -3.69
C VAL A 102 5.13 2.75 -2.64
N THR A 103 4.73 2.56 -1.39
CA THR A 103 5.46 3.09 -0.23
C THR A 103 6.23 1.98 0.49
N LYS A 104 5.74 0.74 0.40
CA LYS A 104 6.34 -0.38 1.10
C LYS A 104 5.97 -1.70 0.41
N ILE A 105 6.93 -2.61 0.33
CA ILE A 105 6.69 -4.00 -0.06
C ILE A 105 7.23 -4.90 1.05
N GLU A 106 6.40 -5.81 1.51
CA GLU A 106 6.79 -6.84 2.48
C GLU A 106 6.50 -8.22 1.91
N ALA A 107 7.31 -9.20 2.28
CA ALA A 107 7.00 -10.58 1.97
C ALA A 107 5.75 -11.00 2.74
N ALA A 108 4.70 -11.38 2.00
CA ALA A 108 3.50 -11.94 2.61
C ALA A 108 3.82 -13.38 3.06
N GLY A 109 3.27 -13.79 4.18
CA GLY A 109 3.45 -15.15 4.67
C GLY A 109 4.80 -15.45 5.32
N LYS A 110 5.72 -14.51 5.43
CA LYS A 110 6.85 -14.66 6.33
C LYS A 110 6.34 -14.59 7.76
N LYS A 111 6.08 -15.75 8.31
CA LYS A 111 5.98 -15.86 9.74
C LYS A 111 7.35 -15.55 10.31
N LYS A 112 7.46 -14.54 11.10
CA LYS A 112 8.57 -14.43 12.01
C LYS A 112 8.57 -15.68 12.87
N ALA A 113 9.54 -16.49 12.67
CA ALA A 113 9.81 -17.51 13.64
C ALA A 113 10.17 -16.84 14.96
#